data_34df9a08f9ccab42be76ecd95ad2bd3e
#
_entry.id   34df9a08f9ccab42be76ecd95ad2bd3e
#
_cell.length_a   1.000
_cell.length_b   1.000
_cell.length_c   1.000
_cell.angle_alpha   90.00
_cell.angle_beta   90.00
_cell.angle_gamma   90.00
#
_symmetry.space_group_name_H-M   'P 1'
#
loop_
_entity.id
_entity.type
_entity.pdbx_description
1 polymer ?
#
loop_
_entity_poly.entity_id
_entity_poly.type
_entity_poly.pdbx_seq_one_letter_code
_entity_poly.pdbx_strand_id
1 'polypeptide(L)'
;MIDPQLFETIDFEKQGGLNPPIEQDVNHGTVLMLANMSRESLQLTLEKGLACYYSRSRHSLWLKGETSGHFQHVKKIEVDCDADTILLQVEQEGAACHTGARSCFYRTLYEKEGTADEE
;
A
#
# COMPACT_ATOMS: atom_id res chain seq x y z
N MET A 1 16.56 -3.58 6.15
CA MET A 1 16.88 -3.11 7.51
C MET A 1 15.64 -2.48 8.12
N ILE A 2 15.28 -2.91 9.32
CA ILE A 2 14.05 -2.49 10.00
C ILE A 2 14.42 -1.63 11.20
N ASP A 3 13.63 -0.58 11.45
CA ASP A 3 13.70 0.21 12.66
C ASP A 3 12.65 -0.33 13.64
N PRO A 4 13.03 -1.19 14.60
CA PRO A 4 12.04 -1.79 15.49
C PRO A 4 11.36 -0.80 16.41
N GLN A 5 12.03 0.30 16.74
CA GLN A 5 11.41 1.33 17.59
C GLN A 5 10.30 2.05 16.81
N LEU A 6 10.56 2.36 15.57
CA LEU A 6 9.54 2.99 14.74
C LEU A 6 8.35 2.06 14.53
N PHE A 7 8.62 0.76 14.31
CA PHE A 7 7.54 -0.22 14.15
C PHE A 7 6.60 -0.20 15.35
N GLU A 8 7.13 -0.11 16.56
CA GLU A 8 6.32 -0.12 17.77
C GLU A 8 5.45 1.14 17.91
N THR A 9 5.83 2.23 17.27
CA THR A 9 5.05 3.48 17.34
C THR A 9 3.89 3.55 16.38
N ILE A 10 3.82 2.64 15.39
CA ILE A 10 2.76 2.69 14.38
C ILE A 10 1.41 2.49 15.05
N ASP A 11 0.49 3.42 14.78
CA ASP A 11 -0.82 3.45 15.42
C ASP A 11 -1.82 2.63 14.60
N PHE A 12 -2.18 1.46 15.12
CA PHE A 12 -3.23 0.63 14.54
C PHE A 12 -4.56 0.82 15.27
N GLU A 13 -4.52 1.46 16.43
CA GLU A 13 -5.72 1.62 17.27
C GLU A 13 -6.69 2.66 16.72
N LYS A 14 -6.16 3.73 16.15
CA LYS A 14 -6.95 4.88 15.69
C LYS A 14 -8.05 4.48 14.72
N GLN A 15 -7.81 3.44 13.92
CA GLN A 15 -8.77 2.99 12.91
C GLN A 15 -9.21 1.56 13.15
N GLY A 16 -9.43 1.19 14.42
CA GLY A 16 -10.01 -0.09 14.77
C GLY A 16 -9.08 -1.29 14.50
N GLY A 17 -7.80 -1.11 14.71
CA GLY A 17 -6.82 -2.17 14.51
C GLY A 17 -6.20 -2.18 13.13
N LEU A 18 -6.55 -1.21 12.29
CA LEU A 18 -6.04 -1.14 10.92
C LEU A 18 -5.35 0.19 10.66
N ASN A 19 -4.40 0.15 9.75
CA ASN A 19 -3.70 1.33 9.26
C ASN A 19 -3.65 1.22 7.74
N PRO A 20 -4.32 2.13 7.02
CA PRO A 20 -4.39 2.01 5.56
C PRO A 20 -3.08 2.47 4.91
N PRO A 21 -2.40 1.56 4.20
CA PRO A 21 -1.18 1.94 3.49
C PRO A 21 -1.51 2.56 2.13
N ILE A 22 -0.64 3.48 1.72
CA ILE A 22 -0.64 4.00 0.35
C ILE A 22 0.44 3.20 -0.38
N GLU A 23 0.09 2.61 -1.52
CA GLU A 23 1.05 1.86 -2.32
C GLU A 23 1.49 2.72 -3.50
N GLN A 24 2.80 2.91 -3.61
CA GLN A 24 3.38 3.76 -4.63
C GLN A 24 4.44 2.99 -5.41
N ASP A 25 4.44 3.16 -6.73
CA ASP A 25 5.46 2.56 -7.57
C ASP A 25 6.81 3.23 -7.27
N VAL A 26 7.77 2.43 -6.85
CA VAL A 26 9.09 2.95 -6.46
C VAL A 26 9.85 3.56 -7.63
N ASN A 27 9.58 3.11 -8.85
CA ASN A 27 10.32 3.57 -10.03
C ASN A 27 9.75 4.83 -10.66
N HIS A 28 8.42 5.04 -10.57
CA HIS A 28 7.75 6.13 -11.28
C HIS A 28 6.96 7.05 -10.37
N GLY A 29 6.81 6.72 -9.10
CA GLY A 29 6.05 7.54 -8.16
C GLY A 29 4.54 7.45 -8.30
N THR A 30 4.05 6.60 -9.18
CA THR A 30 2.61 6.43 -9.38
C THR A 30 1.97 5.83 -8.13
N VAL A 31 0.86 6.42 -7.67
CA VAL A 31 0.06 5.84 -6.59
C VAL A 31 -0.77 4.72 -7.19
N LEU A 32 -0.63 3.51 -6.66
CA LEU A 32 -1.20 2.31 -7.27
C LEU A 32 -2.55 1.93 -6.69
N MET A 33 -2.69 1.97 -5.39
CA MET A 33 -3.91 1.53 -4.72
C MET A 33 -3.91 1.99 -3.28
N LEU A 34 -5.00 1.67 -2.57
CA LEU A 34 -5.11 1.84 -1.12
C LEU A 34 -5.77 0.59 -0.58
N ALA A 35 -5.23 0.06 0.51
CA ALA A 35 -5.77 -1.15 1.12
C ALA A 35 -5.81 -0.96 2.63
N ASN A 36 -5.85 -2.04 3.39
CA ASN A 36 -5.79 -2.00 4.84
C ASN A 36 -4.70 -2.94 5.32
N MET A 37 -4.00 -2.53 6.37
CA MET A 37 -3.01 -3.36 7.04
C MET A 37 -3.33 -3.45 8.51
N SER A 38 -3.23 -4.66 9.07
CA SER A 38 -3.17 -4.86 10.50
C SER A 38 -1.70 -4.94 10.89
N ARG A 39 -1.42 -4.92 12.19
CA ARG A 39 -0.05 -5.11 12.67
C ARG A 39 0.50 -6.44 12.14
N GLU A 40 -0.34 -7.47 12.13
CA GLU A 40 0.04 -8.81 11.67
C GLU A 40 0.38 -8.83 10.19
N SER A 41 -0.43 -8.15 9.36
CA SER A 41 -0.14 -8.13 7.92
C SER A 41 1.13 -7.33 7.62
N LEU A 42 1.40 -6.28 8.39
CA LEU A 42 2.67 -5.55 8.25
C LEU A 42 3.85 -6.44 8.63
N GLN A 43 3.70 -7.21 9.70
CA GLN A 43 4.73 -8.16 10.13
C GLN A 43 5.02 -9.17 9.02
N LEU A 44 3.97 -9.73 8.41
CA LEU A 44 4.13 -10.67 7.29
C LEU A 44 4.78 -10.01 6.08
N THR A 45 4.44 -8.76 5.81
CA THR A 45 5.06 -8.01 4.71
C THR A 45 6.57 -7.90 4.92
N LEU A 46 6.98 -7.60 6.15
CA LEU A 46 8.40 -7.50 6.47
C LEU A 46 9.11 -8.84 6.33
N GLU A 47 8.44 -9.93 6.71
CA GLU A 47 9.04 -11.27 6.61
C GLU A 47 9.16 -11.76 5.18
N LYS A 48 8.16 -11.47 4.35
CA LYS A 48 8.10 -12.02 2.99
C LYS A 48 8.72 -11.12 1.94
N GLY A 49 8.83 -9.81 2.22
CA GLY A 49 9.25 -8.86 1.20
C GLY A 49 8.17 -8.61 0.15
N LEU A 50 6.98 -9.16 0.34
CA LEU A 50 5.82 -9.01 -0.54
C LEU A 50 4.69 -8.39 0.26
N ALA A 51 3.90 -7.51 -0.36
CA ALA A 51 2.85 -6.81 0.37
C ALA A 51 1.72 -7.75 0.78
N CYS A 52 1.44 -7.78 2.08
CA CYS A 52 0.36 -8.53 2.68
C CYS A 52 -0.59 -7.54 3.32
N TYR A 53 -1.88 -7.77 3.19
CA TYR A 53 -2.92 -6.86 3.63
C TYR A 53 -3.94 -7.58 4.50
N TYR A 54 -4.86 -6.80 5.07
CA TYR A 54 -5.97 -7.32 5.84
C TYR A 54 -7.28 -6.93 5.15
N SER A 55 -8.14 -7.90 4.89
CA SER A 55 -9.45 -7.64 4.30
C SER A 55 -10.47 -7.40 5.41
N ARG A 56 -11.05 -6.18 5.46
CA ARG A 56 -12.06 -5.86 6.45
C ARG A 56 -13.33 -6.69 6.25
N SER A 57 -13.73 -6.86 4.99
CA SER A 57 -14.98 -7.56 4.69
C SER A 57 -14.89 -9.05 4.94
N ARG A 58 -13.72 -9.64 4.74
CA ARG A 58 -13.53 -11.09 4.94
C ARG A 58 -12.89 -11.43 6.28
N HIS A 59 -12.49 -10.41 7.04
CA HIS A 59 -11.80 -10.58 8.33
C HIS A 59 -10.62 -11.54 8.22
N SER A 60 -9.80 -11.35 7.18
CA SER A 60 -8.67 -12.25 6.93
C SER A 60 -7.49 -11.54 6.29
N LEU A 61 -6.32 -12.11 6.52
CA LEU A 61 -5.09 -11.68 5.86
C LEU A 61 -5.10 -12.15 4.42
N TRP A 62 -4.45 -11.40 3.55
CA TRP A 62 -4.28 -11.85 2.16
C TRP A 62 -2.98 -11.30 1.59
N LEU A 63 -2.37 -12.09 0.73
CA LEU A 63 -1.13 -11.74 0.04
C LEU A 63 -1.50 -11.17 -1.32
N LYS A 64 -1.07 -9.93 -1.58
CA LYS A 64 -1.34 -9.30 -2.87
C LYS A 64 -0.67 -10.11 -3.98
N GLY A 65 -1.47 -10.54 -4.93
CA GLY A 65 -0.98 -11.31 -6.07
C GLY A 65 -1.08 -12.82 -5.92
N GLU A 66 -1.54 -13.33 -4.76
CA GLU A 66 -1.57 -14.78 -4.55
C GLU A 66 -2.47 -15.51 -5.55
N THR A 67 -3.49 -14.83 -6.08
CA THR A 67 -4.38 -15.41 -7.08
C THR A 67 -4.01 -14.97 -8.49
N SER A 68 -3.70 -13.68 -8.67
CA SER A 68 -3.45 -13.11 -9.98
C SER A 68 -2.01 -13.25 -10.46
N GLY A 69 -1.07 -13.47 -9.54
CA GLY A 69 0.35 -13.44 -9.84
C GLY A 69 0.92 -12.03 -9.90
N HIS A 70 0.12 -11.00 -9.64
CA HIS A 70 0.56 -9.60 -9.67
C HIS A 70 1.03 -9.17 -8.31
N PHE A 71 2.19 -9.66 -7.90
CA PHE A 71 2.78 -9.38 -6.60
C PHE A 71 3.30 -7.95 -6.50
N GLN A 72 3.41 -7.47 -5.26
CA GLN A 72 4.05 -6.20 -4.96
C GLN A 72 5.31 -6.46 -4.16
N HIS A 73 6.47 -6.23 -4.79
CA HIS A 73 7.75 -6.41 -4.12
C HIS A 73 8.08 -5.14 -3.35
N VAL A 74 8.10 -5.24 -2.03
CA VAL A 74 8.30 -4.08 -1.17
C VAL A 74 9.76 -3.69 -1.15
N LYS A 75 10.05 -2.43 -1.51
CA LYS A 75 11.41 -1.90 -1.55
C LYS A 75 11.68 -0.94 -0.40
N LYS A 76 10.64 -0.27 0.09
CA LYS A 76 10.80 0.70 1.16
C LYS A 76 9.46 0.89 1.86
N ILE A 77 9.50 1.03 3.18
CA ILE A 77 8.31 1.32 3.98
C ILE A 77 8.59 2.56 4.80
N GLU A 78 7.71 3.54 4.66
CA GLU A 78 7.81 4.79 5.40
C GLU A 78 6.56 5.00 6.22
N VAL A 79 6.69 5.74 7.31
CA VAL A 79 5.58 6.02 8.22
C VAL A 79 5.49 7.53 8.32
N ASP A 80 4.27 8.07 8.35
CA ASP A 80 4.09 9.51 8.38
C ASP A 80 4.41 10.10 9.77
N CYS A 81 4.29 11.42 9.89
CA CYS A 81 4.80 12.15 11.04
C CYS A 81 4.13 11.78 12.37
N ASP A 82 2.87 11.34 12.33
CA ASP A 82 2.15 10.94 13.55
C ASP A 82 1.90 9.43 13.61
N ALA A 83 2.57 8.67 12.74
CA ALA A 83 2.60 7.21 12.77
C ALA A 83 1.23 6.54 12.55
N ASP A 84 0.33 7.20 11.83
CA ASP A 84 -0.98 6.64 11.56
C ASP A 84 -1.20 6.31 10.08
N THR A 85 -0.20 6.47 9.23
CA THR A 85 -0.29 6.16 7.81
C THR A 85 1.04 5.56 7.35
N ILE A 86 0.95 4.52 6.53
CA ILE A 86 2.10 3.80 6.01
C ILE A 86 2.20 4.05 4.52
N LEU A 87 3.42 4.28 4.02
CA LEU A 87 3.69 4.38 2.60
C LEU A 87 4.56 3.19 2.20
N LEU A 88 4.03 2.34 1.33
CA LEU A 88 4.76 1.21 0.77
C LEU A 88 5.27 1.60 -0.61
N GLN A 89 6.58 1.59 -0.79
CA GLN A 89 7.16 1.77 -2.12
C GLN A 89 7.47 0.39 -2.67
N VAL A 90 6.84 0.05 -3.78
CA VAL A 90 6.85 -1.32 -4.30
C VAL A 90 7.20 -1.36 -5.78
N GLU A 91 7.68 -2.52 -6.22
CA GLU A 91 7.72 -2.86 -7.64
C GLU A 91 6.50 -3.73 -7.89
N GLN A 92 5.58 -3.21 -8.70
CA GLN A 92 4.31 -3.88 -9.01
C GLN A 92 4.48 -4.78 -10.23
N GLU A 93 4.20 -6.08 -10.07
CA GLU A 93 4.12 -6.99 -11.21
C GLU A 93 2.72 -6.87 -11.80
N GLY A 94 2.64 -6.47 -13.06
CA GLY A 94 1.37 -6.34 -13.74
C GLY A 94 0.48 -5.24 -13.17
N ALA A 95 -0.81 -5.50 -13.12
CA ALA A 95 -1.82 -4.53 -12.70
C ALA A 95 -2.06 -4.60 -11.20
N ALA A 96 -2.14 -3.45 -10.55
CA ALA A 96 -2.51 -3.39 -9.14
C ALA A 96 -4.01 -3.57 -8.94
N CYS A 97 -4.81 -3.09 -9.91
CA CYS A 97 -6.26 -3.12 -9.81
C CYS A 97 -6.83 -4.43 -10.37
N HIS A 98 -7.87 -4.96 -9.70
CA HIS A 98 -8.53 -6.19 -10.16
C HIS A 98 -9.20 -6.02 -11.54
N THR A 99 -9.40 -4.78 -11.99
CA THR A 99 -9.96 -4.50 -13.32
C THR A 99 -8.93 -4.68 -14.43
N GLY A 100 -7.65 -4.88 -14.08
CA GLY A 100 -6.58 -4.96 -15.04
C GLY A 100 -5.84 -3.65 -15.25
N ALA A 101 -6.31 -2.56 -14.64
CA ALA A 101 -5.61 -1.29 -14.70
C ALA A 101 -4.37 -1.33 -13.82
N ARG A 102 -3.28 -0.70 -14.26
CA ARG A 102 -2.05 -0.68 -13.49
C ARG A 102 -2.26 -0.01 -12.13
N SER A 103 -3.01 1.08 -12.10
CA SER A 103 -3.36 1.78 -10.87
C SER A 103 -4.86 1.72 -10.66
N CYS A 104 -5.29 1.66 -9.40
CA CYS A 104 -6.71 1.78 -9.07
C CYS A 104 -7.23 3.20 -9.30
N PHE A 105 -6.34 4.17 -9.37
CA PHE A 105 -6.69 5.58 -9.53
C PHE A 105 -6.63 5.98 -11.00
N TYR A 106 -7.56 5.47 -11.79
CA TYR A 106 -7.60 5.73 -13.23
C TYR A 106 -8.83 6.53 -13.68
N ARG A 107 -9.67 6.96 -12.74
CA ARG A 107 -10.88 7.73 -13.05
C ARG A 107 -10.72 9.12 -12.45
N THR A 108 -10.80 10.15 -13.29
CA THR A 108 -10.59 11.52 -12.87
C THR A 108 -11.94 12.19 -12.60
N LEU A 109 -12.16 12.65 -11.38
CA LEU A 109 -13.37 13.39 -11.02
C LEU A 109 -13.27 14.85 -11.47
N TYR A 110 -12.10 15.46 -11.29
CA TYR A 110 -11.88 16.85 -11.58
C TYR A 110 -10.42 17.08 -11.95
N GLU A 111 -10.21 17.89 -12.94
CA GLU A 111 -8.86 18.29 -13.33
C GLU A 111 -8.94 19.75 -13.76
N LYS A 112 -8.10 20.60 -13.16
CA LYS A 112 -8.06 22.02 -13.53
C LYS A 112 -7.52 22.13 -14.94
N GLU A 113 -8.16 22.94 -15.77
CA GLU A 113 -7.75 23.16 -17.14
C GLU A 113 -6.29 23.63 -17.16
N GLY A 114 -5.48 23.00 -18.01
CA GLY A 114 -4.07 23.31 -18.11
C GLY A 114 -3.18 22.62 -17.09
N THR A 115 -3.74 21.84 -16.17
CA THR A 115 -2.96 21.18 -15.12
C THR A 115 -1.91 20.23 -15.66
N ALA A 116 -2.24 19.52 -16.74
CA ALA A 116 -1.32 18.55 -17.35
C ALA A 116 -0.04 19.22 -17.86
N ASP A 117 -0.08 20.50 -18.13
CA ASP A 117 1.07 21.25 -18.67
C ASP A 117 1.94 21.85 -17.58
N GLU A 118 1.55 21.71 -16.33
CA GLU A 118 2.24 22.38 -15.22
C GLU A 118 3.32 21.50 -14.59
N GLU A 119 3.45 20.28 -15.06
CA GLU A 119 4.45 19.35 -14.57
C GLU A 119 5.84 19.72 -15.07
#